data_7e7e22f5310ca1a46a7a2a49cf7965b4
#
_entry.id   7e7e22f5310ca1a46a7a2a49cf7965b4
#
_cell.length_a   1.000
_cell.length_b   1.000
_cell.length_c   1.000
_cell.angle_alpha   90.00
_cell.angle_beta   90.00
_cell.angle_gamma   90.00
#
_symmetry.space_group_name_H-M   'P 1'
#
loop_
_entity.id
_entity.type
_entity.pdbx_description
1 polymer ?
#
loop_
_entity_poly.entity_id
_entity_poly.type
_entity_poly.pdbx_seq_one_letter_code
_entity_poly.pdbx_strand_id
1 'polypeptide(L)'
;MTDNLKFETLAVHAGYTPDPTTKAVAVPIYQTVAYAFDNAQHGADLFDLKVAGNIYTRIMNPTQDVLEKRVAALEGGIAALAVASGQTAVTYAIQTIAEAGDNIVSSTALYGGTYNLFAHTLPQYGITTRFADHRDPASFEPLIDERTKAIFVESLGNPQGNVTDIAQVAEIAHRHGLPLIVDNTVATPYLLRPIEHGADIVVQSLTKYLGGHGTSLGGAIIDSGKFPWAQHKARFKRLI
;
A
#
# COMPACT_ATOMS: atom_id res chain seq x y z
N MET A 1 12.56 7.36 -16.46
CA MET A 1 13.93 6.85 -16.69
C MET A 1 14.22 5.55 -15.92
N THR A 2 13.21 4.86 -15.38
CA THR A 2 13.39 3.62 -14.59
C THR A 2 13.09 2.34 -15.37
N ASP A 3 12.52 2.43 -16.56
CA ASP A 3 11.92 1.31 -17.29
C ASP A 3 12.88 0.22 -17.79
N ASN A 4 14.19 0.44 -17.66
CA ASN A 4 15.23 -0.52 -18.07
C ASN A 4 16.25 -0.85 -16.97
N LEU A 5 16.00 -0.44 -15.72
CA LEU A 5 16.93 -0.71 -14.63
C LEU A 5 16.64 -2.08 -14.01
N LYS A 6 17.70 -2.83 -13.69
CA LYS A 6 17.60 -4.09 -12.95
C LYS A 6 17.17 -3.81 -11.50
N PHE A 7 16.58 -4.81 -10.86
CA PHE A 7 16.07 -4.73 -9.50
C PHE A 7 17.12 -4.20 -8.51
N GLU A 8 18.34 -4.69 -8.59
CA GLU A 8 19.46 -4.30 -7.70
C GLU A 8 19.79 -2.80 -7.88
N THR A 9 19.72 -2.30 -9.11
CA THR A 9 19.93 -0.87 -9.39
C THR A 9 18.78 -0.03 -8.86
N LEU A 10 17.54 -0.49 -9.02
CA LEU A 10 16.37 0.17 -8.44
C LEU A 10 16.44 0.23 -6.91
N ALA A 11 16.86 -0.87 -6.26
CA ALA A 11 16.98 -0.95 -4.80
C ALA A 11 17.94 0.11 -4.22
N VAL A 12 18.95 0.53 -4.98
CA VAL A 12 19.93 1.52 -4.54
C VAL A 12 19.59 2.93 -5.02
N HIS A 13 19.09 3.09 -6.24
CA HIS A 13 19.02 4.40 -6.91
C HIS A 13 17.60 4.93 -7.18
N ALA A 14 16.56 4.08 -7.16
CA ALA A 14 15.21 4.55 -7.48
C ALA A 14 14.74 5.63 -6.50
N GLY A 15 13.98 6.60 -7.04
CA GLY A 15 13.35 7.66 -6.25
C GLY A 15 14.26 8.80 -5.81
N TYR A 16 15.57 8.77 -6.14
CA TYR A 16 16.48 9.84 -5.76
C TYR A 16 17.35 10.30 -6.93
N THR A 17 17.53 11.60 -7.03
CA THR A 17 18.57 12.26 -7.84
C THR A 17 19.42 13.11 -6.90
N PRO A 18 20.74 13.24 -7.16
CA PRO A 18 21.59 14.06 -6.32
C PRO A 18 21.01 15.46 -6.08
N ASP A 19 21.03 15.90 -4.81
CA ASP A 19 20.47 17.19 -4.40
C ASP A 19 21.02 18.33 -5.29
N PRO A 20 20.16 19.16 -5.89
CA PRO A 20 20.61 20.16 -6.87
C PRO A 20 21.52 21.24 -6.26
N THR A 21 21.43 21.51 -4.98
CA THR A 21 22.21 22.55 -4.28
C THR A 21 23.54 22.02 -3.79
N THR A 22 23.51 20.91 -3.04
CA THR A 22 24.70 20.35 -2.37
C THR A 22 25.40 19.28 -3.21
N LYS A 23 24.72 18.75 -4.25
CA LYS A 23 25.17 17.59 -5.05
C LYS A 23 25.37 16.33 -4.21
N ALA A 24 24.72 16.23 -3.06
CA ALA A 24 24.80 15.05 -2.20
C ALA A 24 24.32 13.81 -2.94
N VAL A 25 25.15 12.77 -2.96
CA VAL A 25 24.84 11.47 -3.58
C VAL A 25 23.98 10.60 -2.68
N ALA A 26 24.23 10.64 -1.37
CA ALA A 26 23.37 10.01 -0.38
C ALA A 26 22.14 10.89 -0.13
N VAL A 27 21.01 10.22 0.17
CA VAL A 27 19.76 10.93 0.49
C VAL A 27 19.94 11.76 1.75
N PRO A 28 19.76 13.10 1.70
CA PRO A 28 19.82 13.94 2.91
C PRO A 28 18.70 13.62 3.88
N ILE A 29 18.97 13.74 5.17
CA ILE A 29 17.94 13.63 6.22
C ILE A 29 17.37 15.01 6.48
N TYR A 30 16.15 15.26 6.00
CA TYR A 30 15.42 16.50 6.25
C TYR A 30 14.66 16.40 7.56
N GLN A 31 15.36 16.62 8.68
CA GLN A 31 14.78 16.60 10.02
C GLN A 31 14.10 17.93 10.33
N THR A 32 12.99 18.19 9.66
CA THR A 32 12.16 19.39 9.83
C THR A 32 10.68 19.02 9.82
N VAL A 33 9.85 19.89 10.39
CA VAL A 33 8.40 19.72 10.43
C VAL A 33 7.70 20.60 9.40
N ALA A 34 8.16 21.84 9.21
CA ALA A 34 7.54 22.84 8.37
C ALA A 34 8.54 23.39 7.35
N TYR A 35 8.00 23.95 6.28
CA TYR A 35 8.75 24.53 5.18
C TYR A 35 8.33 25.99 4.98
N ALA A 36 9.26 26.85 4.62
CA ALA A 36 9.00 28.24 4.31
C ALA A 36 8.35 28.37 2.90
N PHE A 37 7.50 29.34 2.76
CA PHE A 37 6.92 29.73 1.47
C PHE A 37 7.61 31.00 0.96
N ASP A 38 7.75 31.15 -0.35
CA ASP A 38 8.35 32.34 -0.96
C ASP A 38 7.51 33.58 -0.69
N ASN A 39 6.19 33.41 -0.67
CA ASN A 39 5.20 34.46 -0.37
C ASN A 39 3.84 33.82 -0.05
N ALA A 40 2.84 34.63 0.32
CA ALA A 40 1.50 34.15 0.67
C ALA A 40 0.79 33.45 -0.48
N GLN A 41 0.99 33.90 -1.73
CA GLN A 41 0.38 33.26 -2.90
C GLN A 41 0.97 31.87 -3.16
N HIS A 42 2.30 31.72 -3.03
CA HIS A 42 2.96 30.40 -3.13
C HIS A 42 2.39 29.43 -2.08
N GLY A 43 2.19 29.89 -0.85
CA GLY A 43 1.56 29.08 0.19
C GLY A 43 0.14 28.63 -0.21
N ALA A 44 -0.68 29.56 -0.68
CA ALA A 44 -2.04 29.26 -1.14
C ALA A 44 -2.05 28.22 -2.29
N ASP A 45 -1.19 28.40 -3.28
CA ASP A 45 -1.10 27.50 -4.44
C ASP A 45 -0.64 26.08 -4.06
N LEU A 46 0.25 25.93 -3.07
CA LEU A 46 0.65 24.65 -2.51
C LEU A 46 -0.54 23.96 -1.81
N PHE A 47 -1.29 24.67 -0.96
CA PHE A 47 -2.45 24.10 -0.28
C PHE A 47 -3.61 23.76 -1.24
N ASP A 48 -3.73 24.50 -2.33
CA ASP A 48 -4.70 24.24 -3.40
C ASP A 48 -4.22 23.14 -4.39
N LEU A 49 -3.04 22.56 -4.16
CA LEU A 49 -2.41 21.55 -5.03
C LEU A 49 -2.17 22.02 -6.48
N LYS A 50 -2.07 23.32 -6.71
CA LYS A 50 -1.80 23.93 -8.03
C LYS A 50 -0.32 23.82 -8.40
N VAL A 51 0.56 23.78 -7.41
CA VAL A 51 2.00 23.62 -7.56
C VAL A 51 2.50 22.51 -6.64
N ALA A 52 3.56 21.82 -7.07
CA ALA A 52 4.21 20.81 -6.25
C ALA A 52 5.21 21.47 -5.30
N GLY A 53 5.32 20.97 -4.07
CA GLY A 53 6.30 21.44 -3.10
C GLY A 53 6.05 20.90 -1.70
N ASN A 54 6.93 21.28 -0.77
CA ASN A 54 6.85 20.81 0.61
C ASN A 54 6.05 21.80 1.46
N ILE A 55 5.13 21.28 2.28
CA ILE A 55 4.27 22.05 3.17
C ILE A 55 4.57 21.70 4.62
N TYR A 56 4.41 20.42 4.97
CA TYR A 56 4.48 19.93 6.33
C TYR A 56 4.81 18.45 6.37
N THR A 57 5.73 18.02 7.22
CA THR A 57 6.29 16.66 7.23
C THR A 57 5.23 15.56 7.45
N ARG A 58 4.13 15.83 8.15
CA ARG A 58 3.05 14.86 8.28
C ARG A 58 2.42 14.49 6.92
N ILE A 59 2.51 15.40 5.94
CA ILE A 59 1.93 15.21 4.58
C ILE A 59 3.03 14.74 3.63
N MET A 60 4.20 15.39 3.67
CA MET A 60 5.33 15.14 2.77
C MET A 60 6.65 15.56 3.39
N ASN A 61 7.69 14.78 3.14
CA ASN A 61 9.07 15.11 3.52
C ASN A 61 10.01 14.55 2.44
N PRO A 62 11.02 15.29 1.97
CA PRO A 62 11.91 14.83 0.91
C PRO A 62 12.64 13.52 1.20
N THR A 63 12.97 13.22 2.47
CA THR A 63 13.57 11.95 2.85
C THR A 63 12.58 10.79 2.71
N GLN A 64 11.34 10.99 3.18
CA GLN A 64 10.26 10.01 3.07
C GLN A 64 9.85 9.78 1.61
N ASP A 65 9.79 10.84 0.81
CA ASP A 65 9.46 10.78 -0.61
C ASP A 65 10.39 9.85 -1.40
N VAL A 66 11.68 9.84 -1.07
CA VAL A 66 12.64 8.90 -1.68
C VAL A 66 12.31 7.45 -1.31
N LEU A 67 11.96 7.17 -0.06
CA LEU A 67 11.53 5.84 0.38
C LEU A 67 10.27 5.40 -0.37
N GLU A 68 9.27 6.26 -0.44
CA GLU A 68 8.00 6.00 -1.11
C GLU A 68 8.20 5.69 -2.60
N LYS A 69 8.92 6.54 -3.31
CA LYS A 69 9.25 6.34 -4.74
C LYS A 69 10.05 5.06 -4.98
N ARG A 70 10.98 4.73 -4.08
CA ARG A 70 11.80 3.53 -4.20
C ARG A 70 10.99 2.27 -3.99
N VAL A 71 10.16 2.21 -2.95
CA VAL A 71 9.30 1.07 -2.68
C VAL A 71 8.28 0.88 -3.79
N ALA A 72 7.67 1.98 -4.28
CA ALA A 72 6.78 1.92 -5.44
C ALA A 72 7.49 1.34 -6.67
N ALA A 73 8.69 1.80 -7.00
CA ALA A 73 9.46 1.28 -8.13
C ALA A 73 9.83 -0.20 -7.98
N LEU A 74 10.15 -0.65 -6.77
CA LEU A 74 10.48 -2.05 -6.50
C LEU A 74 9.27 -2.97 -6.65
N GLU A 75 8.10 -2.56 -6.18
CA GLU A 75 6.84 -3.31 -6.32
C GLU A 75 6.21 -3.19 -7.72
N GLY A 76 6.65 -2.23 -8.53
CA GLY A 76 6.06 -1.95 -9.84
C GLY A 76 4.77 -1.12 -9.76
N GLY A 77 4.57 -0.38 -8.66
CA GLY A 77 3.45 0.53 -8.45
C GLY A 77 3.69 1.93 -8.99
N ILE A 78 2.62 2.72 -9.09
CA ILE A 78 2.68 4.13 -9.53
C ILE A 78 3.11 5.06 -8.39
N ALA A 79 2.70 4.74 -7.16
CA ALA A 79 2.99 5.54 -5.97
C ALA A 79 3.00 4.65 -4.72
N ALA A 80 3.62 5.14 -3.64
CA ALA A 80 3.53 4.55 -2.32
C ALA A 80 3.37 5.62 -1.25
N LEU A 81 2.79 5.21 -0.11
CA LEU A 81 2.69 6.00 1.11
C LEU A 81 3.43 5.25 2.23
N ALA A 82 4.46 5.88 2.80
CA ALA A 82 5.14 5.35 3.97
C ALA A 82 4.38 5.72 5.26
N VAL A 83 4.25 4.74 6.14
CA VAL A 83 3.51 4.85 7.40
C VAL A 83 4.30 4.23 8.56
N ALA A 84 3.85 4.43 9.78
CA ALA A 84 4.59 4.08 10.99
C ALA A 84 4.84 2.57 11.18
N SER A 85 4.01 1.69 10.60
CA SER A 85 4.15 0.24 10.72
C SER A 85 3.37 -0.49 9.63
N GLY A 86 3.69 -1.78 9.41
CA GLY A 86 2.90 -2.64 8.53
C GLY A 86 1.43 -2.74 8.96
N GLN A 87 1.16 -2.78 10.28
CA GLN A 87 -0.21 -2.80 10.79
C GLN A 87 -0.97 -1.51 10.47
N THR A 88 -0.29 -0.35 10.52
CA THR A 88 -0.86 0.92 10.06
C THR A 88 -1.15 0.88 8.56
N ALA A 89 -0.27 0.28 7.76
CA ALA A 89 -0.48 0.13 6.32
C ALA A 89 -1.76 -0.68 6.02
N VAL A 90 -1.92 -1.84 6.66
CA VAL A 90 -3.14 -2.66 6.53
C VAL A 90 -4.38 -1.88 6.97
N THR A 91 -4.33 -1.24 8.13
CA THR A 91 -5.46 -0.46 8.67
C THR A 91 -5.88 0.65 7.72
N TYR A 92 -4.93 1.45 7.24
CA TYR A 92 -5.23 2.58 6.35
C TYR A 92 -5.68 2.15 4.96
N ALA A 93 -5.12 1.06 4.42
CA ALA A 93 -5.59 0.50 3.15
C ALA A 93 -7.08 0.15 3.21
N ILE A 94 -7.54 -0.46 4.32
CA ILE A 94 -8.95 -0.80 4.51
C ILE A 94 -9.81 0.44 4.80
N GLN A 95 -9.42 1.27 5.77
CA GLN A 95 -10.23 2.42 6.20
C GLN A 95 -10.37 3.52 5.14
N THR A 96 -9.46 3.56 4.17
CA THR A 96 -9.58 4.49 3.03
C THR A 96 -10.77 4.14 2.15
N ILE A 97 -11.05 2.85 1.95
CA ILE A 97 -12.05 2.36 0.99
C ILE A 97 -13.34 1.83 1.64
N ALA A 98 -13.32 1.53 2.94
CA ALA A 98 -14.45 0.97 3.68
C ALA A 98 -14.87 1.90 4.83
N GLU A 99 -16.17 1.89 5.14
CA GLU A 99 -16.78 2.64 6.24
C GLU A 99 -17.72 1.75 7.06
N ALA A 100 -18.27 2.28 8.15
CA ALA A 100 -19.22 1.53 8.97
C ALA A 100 -20.40 1.01 8.15
N GLY A 101 -20.68 -0.28 8.29
CA GLY A 101 -21.68 -1.02 7.51
C GLY A 101 -21.12 -1.74 6.27
N ASP A 102 -19.86 -1.51 5.93
CA ASP A 102 -19.18 -2.24 4.86
C ASP A 102 -18.52 -3.53 5.36
N ASN A 103 -18.08 -4.35 4.41
CA ASN A 103 -17.30 -5.53 4.69
C ASN A 103 -16.12 -5.70 3.73
N ILE A 104 -15.18 -6.54 4.11
CA ILE A 104 -14.13 -7.06 3.25
C ILE A 104 -14.17 -8.59 3.27
N VAL A 105 -13.67 -9.22 2.22
CA VAL A 105 -13.40 -10.66 2.19
C VAL A 105 -11.91 -10.88 2.38
N SER A 106 -11.52 -11.82 3.24
CA SER A 106 -10.12 -12.10 3.49
C SER A 106 -9.86 -13.60 3.63
N SER A 107 -8.63 -14.01 3.32
CA SER A 107 -8.12 -15.33 3.66
C SER A 107 -8.06 -15.52 5.19
N THR A 108 -8.17 -16.77 5.65
CA THR A 108 -7.88 -17.13 7.04
C THR A 108 -6.38 -17.26 7.34
N ALA A 109 -5.54 -17.41 6.32
CA ALA A 109 -4.11 -17.57 6.47
C ALA A 109 -3.42 -16.19 6.52
N LEU A 110 -3.47 -15.58 7.69
CA LEU A 110 -2.96 -14.24 7.95
C LEU A 110 -2.00 -14.22 9.14
N TYR A 111 -1.14 -13.22 9.14
CA TYR A 111 -0.41 -12.81 10.33
C TYR A 111 -1.39 -12.54 11.48
N GLY A 112 -1.04 -13.02 12.69
CA GLY A 112 -1.95 -12.94 13.84
C GLY A 112 -2.43 -11.52 14.17
N GLY A 113 -1.59 -10.50 13.97
CA GLY A 113 -1.98 -9.10 14.16
C GLY A 113 -3.04 -8.64 13.14
N THR A 114 -2.92 -9.05 11.88
CA THR A 114 -3.90 -8.77 10.83
C THR A 114 -5.20 -9.53 11.07
N TYR A 115 -5.12 -10.79 11.47
CA TYR A 115 -6.30 -11.55 11.86
C TYR A 115 -7.06 -10.87 13.01
N ASN A 116 -6.34 -10.47 14.07
CA ASN A 116 -6.97 -9.77 15.21
C ASN A 116 -7.57 -8.42 14.80
N LEU A 117 -6.90 -7.66 13.91
CA LEU A 117 -7.46 -6.43 13.37
C LEU A 117 -8.79 -6.71 12.67
N PHE A 118 -8.84 -7.72 11.81
CA PHE A 118 -10.01 -8.04 10.98
C PHE A 118 -11.15 -8.70 11.80
N ALA A 119 -10.82 -9.62 12.68
CA ALA A 119 -11.82 -10.37 13.45
C ALA A 119 -12.38 -9.60 14.65
N HIS A 120 -11.60 -8.70 15.24
CA HIS A 120 -11.96 -8.10 16.53
C HIS A 120 -11.94 -6.57 16.54
N THR A 121 -10.99 -5.93 15.85
CA THR A 121 -10.85 -4.47 15.92
C THR A 121 -11.75 -3.76 14.91
N LEU A 122 -11.71 -4.14 13.63
CA LEU A 122 -12.53 -3.51 12.58
C LEU A 122 -14.05 -3.60 12.87
N PRO A 123 -14.59 -4.71 13.44
CA PRO A 123 -16.01 -4.77 13.83
C PRO A 123 -16.43 -3.70 14.84
N GLN A 124 -15.53 -3.24 15.73
CA GLN A 124 -15.80 -2.12 16.64
C GLN A 124 -16.00 -0.79 15.93
N TYR A 125 -15.47 -0.68 14.70
CA TYR A 125 -15.66 0.47 13.80
C TYR A 125 -16.73 0.23 12.73
N GLY A 126 -17.48 -0.86 12.86
CA GLY A 126 -18.59 -1.20 11.96
C GLY A 126 -18.16 -1.82 10.64
N ILE A 127 -16.90 -2.17 10.46
CA ILE A 127 -16.40 -2.86 9.25
C ILE A 127 -16.26 -4.35 9.60
N THR A 128 -16.95 -5.23 8.86
CA THR A 128 -16.90 -6.68 9.11
C THR A 128 -15.95 -7.37 8.12
N THR A 129 -15.37 -8.50 8.55
CA THR A 129 -14.56 -9.35 7.67
C THR A 129 -15.20 -10.71 7.52
N ARG A 130 -15.32 -11.19 6.29
CA ARG A 130 -15.76 -12.54 5.94
C ARG A 130 -14.54 -13.34 5.53
N PHE A 131 -14.31 -14.46 6.22
CA PHE A 131 -13.10 -15.26 6.00
C PHE A 131 -13.36 -16.42 5.05
N ALA A 132 -12.57 -16.46 3.98
CA ALA A 132 -12.53 -17.52 2.97
C ALA A 132 -11.46 -18.57 3.30
N ASP A 133 -11.61 -19.77 2.77
CA ASP A 133 -10.59 -20.81 2.86
C ASP A 133 -9.43 -20.47 1.91
N HIS A 134 -8.25 -20.24 2.46
CA HIS A 134 -7.05 -19.90 1.70
C HIS A 134 -6.61 -20.99 0.70
N ARG A 135 -7.09 -22.22 0.85
CA ARG A 135 -6.77 -23.36 -0.02
C ARG A 135 -7.63 -23.43 -1.26
N ASP A 136 -8.75 -22.70 -1.25
CA ASP A 136 -9.72 -22.69 -2.33
C ASP A 136 -10.07 -21.25 -2.73
N PRO A 137 -9.49 -20.72 -3.81
CA PRO A 137 -9.84 -19.39 -4.34
C PRO A 137 -11.34 -19.23 -4.63
N ALA A 138 -12.05 -20.27 -5.04
CA ALA A 138 -13.48 -20.18 -5.31
C ALA A 138 -14.30 -19.88 -4.05
N SER A 139 -13.77 -20.15 -2.85
CA SER A 139 -14.45 -19.86 -1.59
C SER A 139 -14.61 -18.35 -1.29
N PHE A 140 -13.87 -17.49 -1.99
CA PHE A 140 -13.99 -16.03 -1.83
C PHE A 140 -15.29 -15.49 -2.43
N GLU A 141 -15.67 -15.97 -3.61
CA GLU A 141 -16.77 -15.43 -4.40
C GLU A 141 -18.14 -15.45 -3.69
N PRO A 142 -18.57 -16.54 -3.00
CA PRO A 142 -19.83 -16.57 -2.27
C PRO A 142 -19.92 -15.59 -1.08
N LEU A 143 -18.78 -15.06 -0.65
CA LEU A 143 -18.71 -14.11 0.48
C LEU A 143 -18.84 -12.65 0.05
N ILE A 144 -18.84 -12.39 -1.25
CA ILE A 144 -18.93 -11.04 -1.82
C ILE A 144 -20.40 -10.61 -1.90
N ASP A 145 -20.66 -9.36 -1.49
CA ASP A 145 -21.95 -8.69 -1.65
C ASP A 145 -21.78 -7.21 -2.07
N GLU A 146 -22.87 -6.48 -2.09
CA GLU A 146 -22.89 -5.06 -2.47
C GLU A 146 -22.11 -4.16 -1.49
N ARG A 147 -21.91 -4.59 -0.25
CA ARG A 147 -21.17 -3.88 0.80
C ARG A 147 -19.69 -4.25 0.83
N THR A 148 -19.28 -5.26 0.08
CA THR A 148 -17.88 -5.66 0.03
C THR A 148 -17.04 -4.60 -0.67
N LYS A 149 -15.91 -4.22 -0.07
CA LYS A 149 -15.02 -3.14 -0.55
C LYS A 149 -13.68 -3.64 -1.09
N ALA A 150 -13.21 -4.78 -0.64
CA ALA A 150 -11.96 -5.36 -1.12
C ALA A 150 -11.90 -6.86 -0.83
N ILE A 151 -11.00 -7.54 -1.52
CA ILE A 151 -10.43 -8.81 -1.08
C ILE A 151 -9.03 -8.54 -0.52
N PHE A 152 -8.69 -9.17 0.61
CA PHE A 152 -7.39 -9.06 1.24
C PHE A 152 -6.76 -10.44 1.43
N VAL A 153 -5.48 -10.60 1.02
CA VAL A 153 -4.69 -11.82 1.20
C VAL A 153 -3.24 -11.49 1.54
N GLU A 154 -2.51 -12.47 2.10
CA GLU A 154 -1.05 -12.44 2.15
C GLU A 154 -0.48 -13.25 0.99
N SER A 155 0.58 -12.75 0.34
CA SER A 155 1.26 -13.48 -0.74
C SER A 155 1.86 -14.78 -0.25
N LEU A 156 2.45 -14.74 0.94
CA LEU A 156 2.96 -15.88 1.69
C LEU A 156 2.50 -15.76 3.15
N GLY A 157 1.59 -16.64 3.55
CA GLY A 157 0.92 -16.58 4.85
C GLY A 157 1.84 -16.88 6.03
N ASN A 158 1.73 -16.11 7.09
CA ASN A 158 2.46 -16.28 8.34
C ASN A 158 1.49 -16.71 9.47
N PRO A 159 1.68 -17.86 10.16
CA PRO A 159 2.87 -18.72 10.17
C PRO A 159 2.80 -19.94 9.22
N GLN A 160 1.73 -20.10 8.46
CA GLN A 160 1.44 -21.37 7.77
C GLN A 160 2.34 -21.62 6.55
N GLY A 161 2.99 -20.59 6.01
CA GLY A 161 3.87 -20.71 4.83
C GLY A 161 3.11 -21.06 3.54
N ASN A 162 1.79 -20.91 3.50
CA ASN A 162 1.00 -21.13 2.30
C ASN A 162 1.23 -20.02 1.27
N VAL A 163 1.29 -20.41 0.00
CA VAL A 163 1.37 -19.48 -1.13
C VAL A 163 -0.02 -19.23 -1.67
N THR A 164 -0.40 -17.97 -1.82
CA THR A 164 -1.69 -17.58 -2.39
C THR A 164 -1.60 -17.52 -3.92
N ASP A 165 -2.57 -18.10 -4.61
CA ASP A 165 -2.75 -17.86 -6.04
C ASP A 165 -3.37 -16.47 -6.27
N ILE A 166 -2.49 -15.47 -6.34
CA ILE A 166 -2.88 -14.06 -6.47
C ILE A 166 -3.68 -13.83 -7.76
N ALA A 167 -3.31 -14.49 -8.86
CA ALA A 167 -3.96 -14.27 -10.14
C ALA A 167 -5.42 -14.75 -10.13
N GLN A 168 -5.70 -15.91 -9.55
CA GLN A 168 -7.07 -16.40 -9.41
C GLN A 168 -7.91 -15.53 -8.49
N VAL A 169 -7.35 -15.10 -7.36
CA VAL A 169 -8.06 -14.21 -6.42
C VAL A 169 -8.30 -12.83 -7.05
N ALA A 170 -7.34 -12.30 -7.81
CA ALA A 170 -7.49 -11.04 -8.55
C ALA A 170 -8.61 -11.13 -9.60
N GLU A 171 -8.68 -12.23 -10.33
CA GLU A 171 -9.76 -12.45 -11.31
C GLU A 171 -11.14 -12.42 -10.64
N ILE A 172 -11.28 -13.07 -9.49
CA ILE A 172 -12.53 -13.03 -8.70
C ILE A 172 -12.83 -11.61 -8.24
N ALA A 173 -11.86 -10.90 -7.64
CA ALA A 173 -12.04 -9.53 -7.20
C ALA A 173 -12.51 -8.61 -8.34
N HIS A 174 -11.83 -8.65 -9.46
CA HIS A 174 -12.09 -7.77 -10.61
C HIS A 174 -13.43 -8.05 -11.27
N ARG A 175 -13.87 -9.32 -11.37
CA ARG A 175 -15.23 -9.66 -11.86
C ARG A 175 -16.33 -8.97 -11.05
N HIS A 176 -16.08 -8.72 -9.77
CA HIS A 176 -17.01 -8.06 -8.85
C HIS A 176 -16.74 -6.56 -8.66
N GLY A 177 -15.79 -5.99 -9.42
CA GLY A 177 -15.40 -4.58 -9.32
C GLY A 177 -14.79 -4.23 -7.96
N LEU A 178 -14.01 -5.15 -7.40
CA LEU A 178 -13.30 -5.01 -6.13
C LEU A 178 -11.79 -4.93 -6.35
N PRO A 179 -11.06 -4.07 -5.62
CA PRO A 179 -9.62 -4.14 -5.61
C PRO A 179 -9.13 -5.36 -4.80
N LEU A 180 -8.03 -5.96 -5.26
CA LEU A 180 -7.27 -6.93 -4.49
C LEU A 180 -6.14 -6.25 -3.73
N ILE A 181 -6.14 -6.39 -2.41
CA ILE A 181 -5.06 -5.94 -1.52
C ILE A 181 -4.21 -7.13 -1.13
N VAL A 182 -2.90 -7.06 -1.35
CA VAL A 182 -1.97 -8.13 -1.02
C VAL A 182 -0.91 -7.64 -0.03
N ASP A 183 -0.81 -8.29 1.11
CA ASP A 183 0.34 -8.12 2.00
C ASP A 183 1.51 -8.95 1.48
N ASN A 184 2.56 -8.27 1.03
CA ASN A 184 3.74 -8.87 0.42
C ASN A 184 4.97 -8.84 1.35
N THR A 185 4.75 -8.73 2.65
CA THR A 185 5.82 -8.57 3.66
C THR A 185 6.83 -9.69 3.65
N VAL A 186 6.39 -10.95 3.52
CA VAL A 186 7.29 -12.11 3.62
C VAL A 186 8.08 -12.32 2.32
N ALA A 187 7.41 -12.28 1.18
CA ALA A 187 8.07 -12.48 -0.12
C ALA A 187 8.95 -11.28 -0.51
N THR A 188 8.55 -10.07 -0.18
CA THR A 188 9.12 -8.81 -0.65
C THR A 188 9.07 -8.67 -2.18
N PRO A 189 9.27 -7.48 -2.75
CA PRO A 189 9.29 -7.32 -4.21
C PRO A 189 10.48 -8.02 -4.90
N TYR A 190 11.43 -8.54 -4.12
CA TYR A 190 12.55 -9.33 -4.66
C TYR A 190 12.11 -10.72 -5.12
N LEU A 191 11.31 -11.42 -4.34
CA LEU A 191 10.83 -12.77 -4.69
C LEU A 191 9.53 -12.73 -5.50
N LEU A 192 8.64 -11.75 -5.23
CA LEU A 192 7.33 -11.67 -5.86
C LEU A 192 6.85 -10.22 -5.92
N ARG A 193 6.33 -9.82 -7.06
CA ARG A 193 5.62 -8.54 -7.26
C ARG A 193 4.14 -8.81 -7.49
N PRO A 194 3.29 -8.68 -6.48
CA PRO A 194 1.86 -8.99 -6.60
C PRO A 194 1.13 -8.21 -7.69
N ILE A 195 1.59 -6.98 -7.99
CA ILE A 195 1.04 -6.13 -9.06
C ILE A 195 1.17 -6.78 -10.45
N GLU A 196 2.19 -7.60 -10.68
CA GLU A 196 2.37 -8.36 -11.93
C GLU A 196 1.35 -9.51 -12.04
N HIS A 197 0.73 -9.89 -10.93
CA HIS A 197 -0.25 -10.97 -10.82
C HIS A 197 -1.68 -10.45 -10.56
N GLY A 198 -1.93 -9.15 -10.69
CA GLY A 198 -3.26 -8.57 -10.61
C GLY A 198 -3.61 -7.91 -9.27
N ALA A 199 -2.68 -7.80 -8.32
CA ALA A 199 -2.91 -6.98 -7.13
C ALA A 199 -3.05 -5.50 -7.50
N ASP A 200 -4.03 -4.83 -6.88
CA ASP A 200 -4.27 -3.40 -7.08
C ASP A 200 -3.56 -2.55 -6.02
N ILE A 201 -3.53 -3.06 -4.81
CA ILE A 201 -2.85 -2.42 -3.68
C ILE A 201 -1.94 -3.46 -3.02
N VAL A 202 -0.70 -3.07 -2.76
CA VAL A 202 0.23 -3.89 -1.98
C VAL A 202 0.51 -3.20 -0.66
N VAL A 203 0.51 -3.97 0.43
CA VAL A 203 0.95 -3.48 1.74
C VAL A 203 2.23 -4.19 2.15
N GLN A 204 3.09 -3.47 2.88
CA GLN A 204 4.38 -3.96 3.32
C GLN A 204 4.63 -3.58 4.77
N SER A 205 5.09 -4.52 5.57
CA SER A 205 5.82 -4.18 6.79
C SER A 205 7.29 -3.98 6.45
N LEU A 206 7.71 -2.72 6.31
CA LEU A 206 9.12 -2.36 6.06
C LEU A 206 10.03 -2.79 7.21
N THR A 207 9.45 -3.09 8.37
CA THR A 207 10.11 -3.61 9.57
C THR A 207 10.82 -4.95 9.35
N LYS A 208 10.33 -5.74 8.40
CA LYS A 208 10.72 -7.14 8.20
C LYS A 208 11.85 -7.24 7.15
N TYR A 209 11.66 -8.06 6.14
CA TYR A 209 12.71 -8.36 5.18
C TYR A 209 13.17 -7.19 4.32
N LEU A 210 12.30 -6.21 4.05
CA LEU A 210 12.71 -4.98 3.34
C LEU A 210 13.71 -4.17 4.15
N GLY A 211 13.46 -3.96 5.45
CA GLY A 211 14.41 -3.33 6.37
C GLY A 211 15.62 -4.23 6.66
N GLY A 212 15.39 -5.53 6.80
CA GLY A 212 16.39 -6.59 6.83
C GLY A 212 17.26 -6.68 8.08
N HIS A 213 17.19 -5.74 9.03
CA HIS A 213 18.13 -5.62 10.15
C HIS A 213 17.47 -5.66 11.54
N GLY A 214 16.14 -5.61 11.62
CA GLY A 214 15.43 -5.57 12.91
C GLY A 214 15.65 -4.28 13.73
N THR A 215 16.11 -3.21 13.09
CA THR A 215 16.47 -1.95 13.76
C THR A 215 15.45 -0.82 13.52
N SER A 216 14.54 -0.99 12.58
CA SER A 216 13.60 0.07 12.18
C SER A 216 12.19 -0.48 12.04
N LEU A 217 11.21 0.34 12.42
CA LEU A 217 9.80 0.11 12.23
C LEU A 217 9.30 0.94 11.05
N GLY A 218 8.43 0.36 10.22
CA GLY A 218 7.78 1.08 9.14
C GLY A 218 6.77 0.22 8.41
N GLY A 219 5.91 0.86 7.65
CA GLY A 219 5.00 0.23 6.72
C GLY A 219 4.92 1.03 5.43
N ALA A 220 4.39 0.42 4.38
CA ALA A 220 4.07 1.10 3.13
C ALA A 220 2.79 0.55 2.53
N ILE A 221 2.05 1.44 1.85
CA ILE A 221 0.92 1.12 0.99
C ILE A 221 1.35 1.51 -0.41
N ILE A 222 1.25 0.60 -1.36
CA ILE A 222 1.65 0.81 -2.75
C ILE A 222 0.41 0.67 -3.63
N ASP A 223 0.15 1.67 -4.47
CA ASP A 223 -0.92 1.64 -5.46
C ASP A 223 -0.35 1.20 -6.81
N SER A 224 -0.99 0.22 -7.43
CA SER A 224 -0.65 -0.22 -8.79
C SER A 224 -0.97 0.84 -9.85
N GLY A 225 -1.92 1.75 -9.56
CA GLY A 225 -2.50 2.68 -10.53
C GLY A 225 -3.39 2.02 -11.59
N LYS A 226 -3.73 0.73 -11.43
CA LYS A 226 -4.46 -0.06 -12.44
C LYS A 226 -5.93 -0.23 -12.13
N PHE A 227 -6.35 -0.16 -10.87
CA PHE A 227 -7.76 -0.34 -10.52
C PHE A 227 -8.61 0.82 -11.05
N PRO A 228 -9.67 0.55 -11.79
CA PRO A 228 -10.46 1.59 -12.45
C PRO A 228 -11.48 2.23 -11.50
N TRP A 229 -11.02 2.94 -10.47
CA TRP A 229 -11.85 3.56 -9.42
C TRP A 229 -13.05 4.31 -9.98
N ALA A 230 -12.86 5.12 -11.03
CA ALA A 230 -13.92 5.92 -11.65
C ALA A 230 -15.06 5.08 -12.24
N GLN A 231 -14.79 3.86 -12.71
CA GLN A 231 -15.81 2.95 -13.21
C GLN A 231 -16.66 2.37 -12.08
N HIS A 232 -16.11 2.28 -10.87
CA HIS A 232 -16.74 1.73 -9.68
C HIS A 232 -17.15 2.80 -8.65
N LYS A 233 -17.32 4.06 -9.07
CA LYS A 233 -17.63 5.21 -8.19
C LYS A 233 -18.87 5.00 -7.30
N ALA A 234 -19.85 4.21 -7.75
CA ALA A 234 -21.03 3.91 -6.95
C ALA A 234 -20.68 3.13 -5.66
N ARG A 235 -19.66 2.27 -5.74
CA ARG A 235 -19.13 1.48 -4.62
C ARG A 235 -18.14 2.30 -3.76
N PHE A 236 -17.36 3.19 -4.38
CA PHE A 236 -16.26 3.94 -3.74
C PHE A 236 -16.51 5.45 -3.76
N LYS A 237 -17.68 5.89 -3.31
CA LYS A 237 -18.13 7.31 -3.35
C LYS A 237 -17.19 8.29 -2.64
N ARG A 238 -16.40 7.84 -1.67
CA ARG A 238 -15.49 8.70 -0.90
C ARG A 238 -14.17 9.00 -1.62
N LEU A 239 -13.84 8.24 -2.65
CA LEU A 239 -12.56 8.37 -3.37
C LEU A 239 -12.66 9.18 -4.66
N ILE A 240 -13.88 9.51 -5.09
CA ILE A 240 -14.14 10.11 -6.42
C ILE A 240 -15.13 11.27 -6.28
#